data_6aa4c4b12b9ee8117733a95087bbd503
#
_entry.id   6aa4c4b12b9ee8117733a95087bbd503
#
_cell.length_a   1.000
_cell.length_b   1.000
_cell.length_c   1.000
_cell.angle_alpha   90.00
_cell.angle_beta   90.00
_cell.angle_gamma   90.00
#
_symmetry.space_group_name_H-M   'P 1'
#
loop_
_entity.id
_entity.type
_entity.pdbx_description
1 polymer ?
#
loop_
_entity_poly.entity_id
_entity_poly.type
_entity_poly.pdbx_seq_one_letter_code
_entity_poly.pdbx_strand_id
1 'polypeptide(L)'
;MAGRAVAADRRTAAMFAWARSSPLNRFHPVIAYPPPADAGVLASLPEERGRPFLREHRFLAPPDAAMEPQRFSTRGFSRTFCRDCPFHPALRILQERGMQAICDAGCSILAMNPPYRIGVAAYGLGSSVAVAATGPRVALVGDYALLHSGLNALIDVYERGLPLLCIVFANRRMGMTGGHPVPEILRYIAWADPAVCAADDATTLRHALVLPEDGPRTVVIEGVCPEGGRHVAMEYRDL
;
A
#
# COMPACT_ATOMS: atom_id res chain seq x y z
N MET A 1 -15.28 5.03 -32.23
CA MET A 1 -14.12 4.87 -31.30
C MET A 1 -13.81 3.39 -31.21
N ALA A 2 -12.60 2.97 -31.59
CA ALA A 2 -12.20 1.60 -31.44
C ALA A 2 -12.06 1.27 -29.94
N GLY A 3 -12.84 0.30 -29.45
CA GLY A 3 -12.76 -0.13 -28.06
C GLY A 3 -11.35 -0.62 -27.75
N ARG A 4 -10.81 -0.21 -26.61
CA ARG A 4 -9.53 -0.73 -26.10
C ARG A 4 -9.76 -2.15 -25.60
N ALA A 5 -8.96 -3.09 -26.07
CA ALA A 5 -8.96 -4.45 -25.58
C ALA A 5 -8.06 -4.55 -24.34
N VAL A 6 -8.53 -5.21 -23.31
CA VAL A 6 -7.75 -5.50 -22.08
C VAL A 6 -7.36 -6.96 -22.13
N ALA A 7 -6.05 -7.22 -22.10
CA ALA A 7 -5.51 -8.58 -22.01
C ALA A 7 -5.37 -8.97 -20.54
N ALA A 8 -5.81 -10.18 -20.20
CA ALA A 8 -5.77 -10.69 -18.84
C ALA A 8 -5.30 -12.14 -18.82
N ASP A 9 -4.60 -12.51 -17.77
CA ASP A 9 -4.26 -13.91 -17.50
C ASP A 9 -5.52 -14.72 -17.10
N ARG A 10 -5.36 -16.04 -16.92
CA ARG A 10 -6.48 -16.94 -16.62
C ARG A 10 -7.20 -16.61 -15.31
N ARG A 11 -6.48 -16.11 -14.29
CA ARG A 11 -7.05 -15.70 -13.00
C ARG A 11 -7.85 -14.42 -13.15
N THR A 12 -7.27 -13.46 -13.84
CA THR A 12 -7.89 -12.20 -14.18
C THR A 12 -9.08 -12.40 -15.12
N ALA A 13 -9.00 -13.35 -16.07
CA ALA A 13 -10.10 -13.72 -16.94
C ALA A 13 -11.31 -14.27 -16.18
N ALA A 14 -11.10 -15.05 -15.11
CA ALA A 14 -12.19 -15.52 -14.25
C ALA A 14 -12.88 -14.36 -13.51
N MET A 15 -12.13 -13.38 -13.04
CA MET A 15 -12.69 -12.15 -12.44
C MET A 15 -13.49 -11.32 -13.48
N PHE A 16 -13.03 -11.29 -14.71
CA PHE A 16 -13.69 -10.57 -15.80
C PHE A 16 -14.82 -11.36 -16.50
N ALA A 17 -14.95 -12.67 -16.24
CA ALA A 17 -16.07 -13.45 -16.78
C ALA A 17 -17.43 -12.86 -16.33
N TRP A 18 -17.51 -12.40 -15.10
CA TRP A 18 -18.65 -11.65 -14.58
C TRP A 18 -18.83 -10.30 -15.29
N ALA A 19 -17.75 -9.57 -15.55
CA ALA A 19 -17.80 -8.29 -16.24
C ALA A 19 -18.26 -8.42 -17.69
N ARG A 20 -18.11 -9.58 -18.34
CA ARG A 20 -18.60 -9.82 -19.70
C ARG A 20 -20.12 -9.70 -19.83
N SER A 21 -20.87 -9.96 -18.78
CA SER A 21 -22.32 -9.77 -18.76
C SER A 21 -22.74 -8.33 -18.49
N SER A 22 -21.79 -7.47 -18.11
CA SER A 22 -22.05 -6.06 -17.82
C SER A 22 -22.32 -5.26 -19.11
N PRO A 23 -23.31 -4.36 -19.13
CA PRO A 23 -23.53 -3.43 -20.23
C PRO A 23 -22.30 -2.59 -20.57
N LEU A 24 -21.41 -2.34 -19.63
CA LEU A 24 -20.16 -1.61 -19.81
C LEU A 24 -19.16 -2.35 -20.70
N ASN A 25 -19.29 -3.67 -20.82
CA ASN A 25 -18.36 -4.50 -21.62
C ASN A 25 -18.51 -4.28 -23.13
N ARG A 26 -19.53 -3.58 -23.57
CA ARG A 26 -19.69 -3.20 -24.99
C ARG A 26 -18.55 -2.31 -25.49
N PHE A 27 -17.88 -1.60 -24.59
CA PHE A 27 -16.84 -0.63 -24.91
C PHE A 27 -15.42 -1.15 -24.70
N HIS A 28 -15.25 -2.22 -23.92
CA HIS A 28 -13.95 -2.76 -23.55
C HIS A 28 -13.97 -4.30 -23.54
N PRO A 29 -13.87 -4.91 -24.72
CA PRO A 29 -13.80 -6.36 -24.77
C PRO A 29 -12.57 -6.87 -23.99
N VAL A 30 -12.80 -7.82 -23.07
CA VAL A 30 -11.72 -8.45 -22.31
C VAL A 30 -11.20 -9.62 -23.11
N ILE A 31 -9.90 -9.59 -23.41
CA ILE A 31 -9.17 -10.68 -24.03
C ILE A 31 -8.48 -11.45 -22.92
N ALA A 32 -8.94 -12.67 -22.64
CA ALA A 32 -8.23 -13.57 -21.76
C ALA A 32 -7.14 -14.29 -22.55
N TYR A 33 -5.90 -14.19 -22.07
CA TYR A 33 -4.77 -14.88 -22.65
C TYR A 33 -4.26 -15.96 -21.69
N PRO A 34 -4.24 -17.23 -22.09
CA PRO A 34 -3.65 -18.28 -21.27
C PRO A 34 -2.13 -18.20 -21.29
N PRO A 35 -1.45 -18.66 -20.23
CA PRO A 35 -0.03 -18.95 -20.33
C PRO A 35 0.23 -19.94 -21.49
N PRO A 36 1.41 -19.95 -22.10
CA PRO A 36 1.71 -20.76 -23.29
C PRO A 36 1.37 -22.26 -23.18
N ALA A 37 1.31 -22.79 -21.97
CA ALA A 37 0.95 -24.19 -21.70
C ALA A 37 -0.57 -24.49 -21.76
N ASP A 38 -1.43 -23.46 -21.82
CA ASP A 38 -2.88 -23.56 -21.73
C ASP A 38 -3.55 -22.96 -22.98
N ALA A 39 -3.26 -23.50 -24.13
CA ALA A 39 -3.66 -22.99 -25.44
C ALA A 39 -5.18 -22.92 -25.71
N GLY A 40 -6.03 -23.11 -24.70
CA GLY A 40 -7.48 -23.24 -24.90
C GLY A 40 -8.32 -22.02 -24.53
N VAL A 41 -7.73 -20.89 -24.13
CA VAL A 41 -8.51 -19.71 -23.72
C VAL A 41 -8.54 -18.67 -24.82
N LEU A 42 -9.73 -18.41 -25.29
CA LEU A 42 -10.02 -17.56 -26.41
C LEU A 42 -9.87 -16.07 -26.10
N ALA A 43 -9.04 -15.42 -26.86
CA ALA A 43 -9.18 -14.01 -27.13
C ALA A 43 -10.48 -13.76 -27.90
N SER A 44 -11.25 -12.77 -27.50
CA SER A 44 -12.43 -12.32 -28.25
C SER A 44 -12.08 -11.55 -29.54
N LEU A 45 -10.79 -11.34 -29.79
CA LEU A 45 -10.25 -10.79 -31.03
C LEU A 45 -9.67 -11.90 -31.91
N PRO A 46 -9.77 -11.77 -33.23
CA PRO A 46 -9.02 -12.63 -34.16
C PRO A 46 -7.53 -12.66 -33.76
N GLU A 47 -6.93 -13.84 -33.89
CA GLU A 47 -5.52 -14.07 -33.51
C GLU A 47 -4.55 -13.06 -34.16
N GLU A 48 -4.85 -12.67 -35.38
CA GLU A 48 -4.11 -11.70 -36.19
C GLU A 48 -4.08 -10.30 -35.55
N ARG A 49 -5.09 -9.94 -34.77
CA ARG A 49 -5.18 -8.63 -34.06
C ARG A 49 -4.74 -8.72 -32.61
N GLY A 50 -4.97 -9.84 -31.96
CA GLY A 50 -4.63 -10.02 -30.54
C GLY A 50 -3.13 -10.20 -30.31
N ARG A 51 -2.43 -10.96 -31.15
CA ARG A 51 -0.99 -11.19 -30.99
C ARG A 51 -0.12 -9.95 -31.13
N PRO A 52 -0.33 -9.08 -32.15
CA PRO A 52 0.42 -7.82 -32.24
C PRO A 52 0.19 -6.93 -31.02
N PHE A 53 -1.05 -6.79 -30.57
CA PHE A 53 -1.39 -6.02 -29.38
C PHE A 53 -0.65 -6.51 -28.14
N LEU A 54 -0.65 -7.83 -27.89
CA LEU A 54 0.00 -8.43 -26.73
C LEU A 54 1.53 -8.28 -26.79
N ARG A 55 2.13 -8.32 -27.99
CA ARG A 55 3.57 -8.06 -28.19
C ARG A 55 3.91 -6.60 -27.93
N GLU A 56 3.13 -5.67 -28.49
CA GLU A 56 3.32 -4.24 -28.31
C GLU A 56 3.28 -3.85 -26.83
N HIS A 57 2.39 -4.48 -26.06
CA HIS A 57 2.25 -4.25 -24.62
C HIS A 57 3.13 -5.18 -23.77
N ARG A 58 4.05 -5.90 -24.36
CA ARG A 58 5.00 -6.82 -23.71
C ARG A 58 4.37 -7.96 -22.89
N PHE A 59 3.14 -8.33 -23.19
CA PHE A 59 2.51 -9.50 -22.59
C PHE A 59 2.96 -10.81 -23.25
N LEU A 60 3.55 -10.73 -24.44
CA LEU A 60 4.17 -11.86 -25.12
C LEU A 60 5.66 -11.58 -25.33
N ALA A 61 6.48 -12.52 -24.94
CA ALA A 61 7.88 -12.49 -25.32
C ALA A 61 8.00 -12.61 -26.86
N PRO A 62 8.95 -11.91 -27.50
CA PRO A 62 9.29 -12.17 -28.90
C PRO A 62 9.61 -13.67 -29.06
N PRO A 63 9.16 -14.32 -30.14
CA PRO A 63 9.33 -15.77 -30.32
C PRO A 63 10.79 -16.24 -30.29
N ASP A 64 11.75 -15.36 -30.54
CA ASP A 64 13.18 -15.69 -30.64
C ASP A 64 14.04 -15.11 -29.51
N ALA A 65 13.44 -14.40 -28.55
CA ALA A 65 14.17 -13.95 -27.38
C ALA A 65 14.07 -15.06 -26.33
N ALA A 66 15.10 -15.87 -26.19
CA ALA A 66 15.40 -16.49 -24.92
C ALA A 66 15.47 -15.34 -23.90
N MET A 67 14.39 -15.11 -23.15
CA MET A 67 14.44 -14.19 -22.03
C MET A 67 15.42 -14.81 -21.03
N GLU A 68 16.68 -14.39 -21.12
CA GLU A 68 17.54 -14.58 -19.99
C GLU A 68 16.83 -14.00 -18.77
N PRO A 69 16.69 -14.77 -17.70
CA PRO A 69 16.10 -14.23 -16.48
C PRO A 69 16.91 -12.99 -16.12
N GLN A 70 16.28 -11.81 -16.28
CA GLN A 70 16.92 -10.58 -15.85
C GLN A 70 17.22 -10.76 -14.37
N ARG A 71 18.45 -11.00 -14.03
CA ARG A 71 18.93 -10.92 -12.66
C ARG A 71 18.81 -9.46 -12.28
N PHE A 72 17.74 -9.12 -11.56
CA PHE A 72 17.58 -7.80 -10.96
C PHE A 72 18.60 -7.65 -9.84
N SER A 73 19.86 -7.43 -10.20
CA SER A 73 20.95 -7.19 -9.24
C SER A 73 20.69 -5.95 -8.37
N THR A 74 19.80 -5.06 -8.80
CA THR A 74 19.44 -3.84 -8.10
C THR A 74 18.05 -3.87 -7.46
N ARG A 75 17.22 -4.87 -7.71
CA ARG A 75 15.88 -5.03 -7.12
C ARG A 75 15.83 -6.00 -5.96
N GLY A 76 16.96 -6.56 -5.55
CA GLY A 76 17.05 -7.52 -4.45
C GLY A 76 16.78 -6.94 -3.07
N PHE A 77 16.73 -5.62 -2.94
CA PHE A 77 16.55 -4.97 -1.65
C PHE A 77 15.22 -4.21 -1.64
N SER A 78 14.29 -4.71 -0.85
CA SER A 78 13.16 -3.88 -0.43
C SER A 78 13.74 -2.65 0.24
N ARG A 79 13.21 -1.47 -0.09
CA ARG A 79 13.64 -0.23 0.56
C ARG A 79 13.32 -0.31 2.03
N THR A 80 14.25 0.18 2.85
CA THR A 80 14.05 0.41 4.28
C THR A 80 13.58 1.84 4.49
N PHE A 81 13.21 2.16 5.73
CA PHE A 81 13.03 3.57 6.12
C PHE A 81 14.32 4.36 5.90
N CYS A 82 14.18 5.69 5.75
CA CYS A 82 15.34 6.57 5.73
C CYS A 82 16.10 6.47 7.06
N ARG A 83 17.44 6.64 7.01
CA ARG A 83 18.27 6.61 8.22
C ARG A 83 17.79 7.61 9.29
N ASP A 84 17.42 8.80 8.83
CA ASP A 84 16.97 9.91 9.69
C ASP A 84 15.43 10.03 9.71
N CYS A 85 14.74 8.91 9.54
CA CYS A 85 13.27 8.91 9.58
C CYS A 85 12.77 9.27 10.98
N PRO A 86 11.90 10.29 11.13
CA PRO A 86 11.42 10.71 12.45
C PRO A 86 10.60 9.62 13.15
N PHE A 87 10.03 8.68 12.42
CA PHE A 87 9.14 7.65 12.98
C PHE A 87 9.85 6.43 13.56
N HIS A 88 11.18 6.37 13.55
CA HIS A 88 11.94 5.27 14.14
C HIS A 88 11.59 5.00 15.62
N PRO A 89 11.41 6.00 16.50
CA PRO A 89 11.02 5.72 17.89
C PRO A 89 9.71 4.98 18.02
N ALA A 90 8.69 5.40 17.26
CA ALA A 90 7.39 4.74 17.26
C ALA A 90 7.48 3.29 16.74
N LEU A 91 8.19 3.07 15.64
CA LEU A 91 8.37 1.74 15.06
C LEU A 91 9.10 0.78 15.99
N ARG A 92 10.10 1.26 16.75
CA ARG A 92 10.80 0.48 17.79
C ARG A 92 9.86 0.08 18.92
N ILE A 93 9.03 1.01 19.39
CA ILE A 93 8.06 0.72 20.46
C ILE A 93 7.08 -0.35 20.02
N LEU A 94 6.58 -0.29 18.79
CA LEU A 94 5.68 -1.31 18.25
C LEU A 94 6.38 -2.68 18.15
N GLN A 95 7.63 -2.70 17.69
CA GLN A 95 8.46 -3.91 17.62
C GLN A 95 8.74 -4.50 19.00
N GLU A 96 9.16 -3.69 19.96
CA GLU A 96 9.41 -4.10 21.36
C GLU A 96 8.17 -4.74 22.01
N ARG A 97 6.98 -4.28 21.60
CA ARG A 97 5.70 -4.81 22.08
C ARG A 97 5.18 -6.01 21.29
N GLY A 98 5.92 -6.45 20.27
CA GLY A 98 5.49 -7.55 19.40
C GLY A 98 4.21 -7.26 18.61
N MET A 99 3.89 -5.97 18.41
CA MET A 99 2.69 -5.58 17.67
C MET A 99 2.84 -5.86 16.18
N GLN A 100 1.82 -6.48 15.60
CA GLN A 100 1.69 -6.65 14.15
C GLN A 100 0.73 -5.61 13.59
N ALA A 101 1.04 -5.06 12.42
CA ALA A 101 0.26 -4.00 11.82
C ALA A 101 -0.08 -4.26 10.35
N ILE A 102 -1.21 -3.75 9.91
CA ILE A 102 -1.49 -3.57 8.50
C ILE A 102 -0.89 -2.23 8.08
N CYS A 103 -0.05 -2.30 7.07
CA CYS A 103 0.62 -1.13 6.51
C CYS A 103 -0.16 -0.54 5.34
N ASP A 104 0.07 0.73 5.08
CA ASP A 104 -0.54 1.43 3.95
C ASP A 104 0.47 1.68 2.83
N ALA A 105 0.00 2.03 1.65
CA ALA A 105 0.85 2.47 0.56
C ALA A 105 1.54 3.79 0.93
N GLY A 106 2.85 3.83 0.83
CA GLY A 106 3.70 4.93 1.26
C GLY A 106 4.81 4.46 2.19
N CYS A 107 5.37 5.33 3.02
CA CYS A 107 6.49 4.95 3.90
C CYS A 107 6.11 3.84 4.89
N SER A 108 4.87 3.79 5.34
CA SER A 108 4.43 2.76 6.30
C SER A 108 4.59 1.32 5.79
N ILE A 109 4.54 1.08 4.47
CA ILE A 109 4.76 -0.25 3.89
C ILE A 109 6.18 -0.79 4.22
N LEU A 110 7.13 0.11 4.43
CA LEU A 110 8.51 -0.26 4.75
C LEU A 110 8.65 -0.94 6.12
N ALA A 111 7.62 -0.82 6.98
CA ALA A 111 7.57 -1.55 8.26
C ALA A 111 7.43 -3.07 8.10
N MET A 112 7.13 -3.55 6.89
CA MET A 112 7.15 -4.99 6.56
C MET A 112 8.56 -5.54 6.43
N ASN A 113 9.55 -4.66 6.22
CA ASN A 113 10.95 -5.00 5.97
C ASN A 113 11.80 -4.83 7.24
N PRO A 114 13.02 -5.38 7.25
CA PRO A 114 13.99 -5.07 8.29
C PRO A 114 14.20 -3.55 8.45
N PRO A 115 14.52 -3.09 9.66
CA PRO A 115 14.76 -3.85 10.88
C PRO A 115 13.48 -4.25 11.63
N TYR A 116 12.34 -3.63 11.30
CA TYR A 116 11.15 -3.69 12.15
C TYR A 116 10.34 -4.97 11.97
N ARG A 117 10.03 -5.34 10.73
CA ARG A 117 9.22 -6.53 10.37
C ARG A 117 7.90 -6.64 11.15
N ILE A 118 7.28 -5.50 11.46
CA ILE A 118 6.00 -5.44 12.18
C ILE A 118 4.79 -5.41 11.24
N GLY A 119 5.00 -5.04 9.98
CA GLY A 119 3.95 -5.07 8.97
C GLY A 119 3.69 -6.48 8.46
N VAL A 120 2.44 -6.91 8.46
CA VAL A 120 2.03 -8.26 8.00
C VAL A 120 1.38 -8.25 6.63
N ALA A 121 0.77 -7.12 6.23
CA ALA A 121 0.16 -6.96 4.92
C ALA A 121 0.04 -5.48 4.54
N ALA A 122 -0.08 -5.22 3.23
CA ALA A 122 -0.43 -3.94 2.65
C ALA A 122 -1.22 -4.18 1.36
N TYR A 123 -2.32 -3.47 1.17
CA TYR A 123 -3.20 -3.70 0.02
C TYR A 123 -3.31 -2.51 -0.92
N GLY A 124 -3.37 -1.30 -0.39
CA GLY A 124 -3.51 -0.11 -1.20
C GLY A 124 -3.62 1.14 -0.35
N LEU A 125 -3.74 2.28 -1.03
CA LEU A 125 -3.78 3.58 -0.38
C LEU A 125 -5.06 3.72 0.46
N GLY A 126 -4.91 3.96 1.77
CA GLY A 126 -6.01 4.11 2.72
C GLY A 126 -6.64 2.79 3.21
N SER A 127 -6.20 1.63 2.71
CA SER A 127 -6.82 0.34 3.05
C SER A 127 -6.44 -0.19 4.44
N SER A 128 -5.34 0.27 5.01
CA SER A 128 -4.82 -0.25 6.29
C SER A 128 -5.83 -0.16 7.43
N VAL A 129 -6.61 0.91 7.49
CA VAL A 129 -7.59 1.16 8.54
C VAL A 129 -8.67 0.08 8.57
N ALA A 130 -9.34 -0.16 7.43
CA ALA A 130 -10.41 -1.15 7.35
C ALA A 130 -9.92 -2.57 7.58
N VAL A 131 -8.77 -2.90 6.98
CA VAL A 131 -8.21 -4.26 7.08
C VAL A 131 -7.70 -4.54 8.51
N ALA A 132 -7.06 -3.57 9.15
CA ALA A 132 -6.58 -3.74 10.51
C ALA A 132 -7.72 -3.94 11.52
N ALA A 133 -8.85 -3.28 11.34
CA ALA A 133 -10.02 -3.42 12.21
C ALA A 133 -10.58 -4.85 12.23
N THR A 134 -10.37 -5.61 11.16
CA THR A 134 -10.81 -7.02 11.06
C THR A 134 -9.69 -8.04 11.31
N GLY A 135 -8.47 -7.58 11.59
CA GLY A 135 -7.27 -8.39 11.73
C GLY A 135 -6.45 -8.02 12.98
N PRO A 136 -5.20 -7.59 12.81
CA PRO A 136 -4.26 -7.36 13.92
C PRO A 136 -4.60 -6.15 14.80
N ARG A 137 -5.60 -5.37 14.45
CA ARG A 137 -6.09 -4.20 15.18
C ARG A 137 -5.10 -3.03 15.28
N VAL A 138 -4.04 -3.04 14.48
CA VAL A 138 -3.08 -1.94 14.35
C VAL A 138 -2.95 -1.54 12.88
N ALA A 139 -3.29 -0.28 12.57
CA ALA A 139 -3.09 0.31 11.26
C ALA A 139 -1.93 1.30 11.28
N LEU A 140 -1.01 1.18 10.33
CA LEU A 140 0.03 2.17 10.06
C LEU A 140 -0.31 2.89 8.76
N VAL A 141 -0.66 4.15 8.83
CA VAL A 141 -1.09 4.95 7.68
C VAL A 141 -0.36 6.29 7.64
N GLY A 142 -0.02 6.77 6.46
CA GLY A 142 0.46 8.14 6.29
C GLY A 142 -0.69 9.15 6.24
N ASP A 143 -0.43 10.39 6.59
CA ASP A 143 -1.40 11.49 6.55
C ASP A 143 -2.08 11.63 5.17
N TYR A 144 -1.32 11.58 4.08
CA TYR A 144 -1.88 11.60 2.73
C TYR A 144 -2.78 10.38 2.46
N ALA A 145 -2.33 9.18 2.80
CA ALA A 145 -3.08 7.97 2.55
C ALA A 145 -4.42 7.95 3.30
N LEU A 146 -4.41 8.44 4.54
CA LEU A 146 -5.62 8.59 5.34
C LEU A 146 -6.60 9.59 4.69
N LEU A 147 -6.11 10.77 4.28
CA LEU A 147 -6.95 11.78 3.61
C LEU A 147 -7.45 11.31 2.25
N HIS A 148 -6.63 10.57 1.49
CA HIS A 148 -6.98 10.14 0.15
C HIS A 148 -8.16 9.15 0.14
N SER A 149 -8.12 8.11 0.96
CA SER A 149 -9.12 7.04 0.94
C SER A 149 -9.35 6.32 2.27
N GLY A 150 -8.50 6.55 3.28
CA GLY A 150 -8.64 5.89 4.58
C GLY A 150 -9.68 6.53 5.50
N LEU A 151 -10.07 7.78 5.25
CA LEU A 151 -10.97 8.54 6.12
C LEU A 151 -12.35 7.87 6.24
N ASN A 152 -12.90 7.38 5.13
CA ASN A 152 -14.20 6.69 5.15
C ASN A 152 -14.16 5.42 6.03
N ALA A 153 -13.05 4.67 5.95
CA ALA A 153 -12.84 3.50 6.78
C ALA A 153 -12.69 3.87 8.26
N LEU A 154 -12.03 4.99 8.56
CA LEU A 154 -11.89 5.47 9.92
C LEU A 154 -13.25 5.85 10.52
N ILE A 155 -14.10 6.54 9.74
CA ILE A 155 -15.48 6.87 10.15
C ILE A 155 -16.26 5.59 10.47
N ASP A 156 -16.26 4.60 9.57
CA ASP A 156 -16.95 3.32 9.78
C ASP A 156 -16.46 2.60 11.04
N VAL A 157 -15.15 2.60 11.29
CA VAL A 157 -14.54 2.00 12.47
C VAL A 157 -15.03 2.68 13.75
N TYR A 158 -15.10 4.00 13.77
CA TYR A 158 -15.59 4.76 14.92
C TYR A 158 -17.10 4.59 15.13
N GLU A 159 -17.90 4.66 14.09
CA GLU A 159 -19.35 4.46 14.16
C GLU A 159 -19.72 3.06 14.68
N ARG A 160 -18.90 2.07 14.34
CA ARG A 160 -19.11 0.69 14.79
C ARG A 160 -18.41 0.34 16.09
N GLY A 161 -17.66 1.26 16.67
CA GLY A 161 -16.91 1.03 17.90
C GLY A 161 -15.89 -0.11 17.79
N LEU A 162 -15.29 -0.33 16.61
CA LEU A 162 -14.36 -1.45 16.41
C LEU A 162 -13.03 -1.16 17.10
N PRO A 163 -12.48 -2.11 17.86
CA PRO A 163 -11.20 -1.91 18.53
C PRO A 163 -10.05 -1.84 17.51
N LEU A 164 -9.48 -0.66 17.37
CA LEU A 164 -8.40 -0.36 16.45
C LEU A 164 -7.45 0.67 17.02
N LEU A 165 -6.14 0.43 16.92
CA LEU A 165 -5.11 1.45 17.06
C LEU A 165 -4.74 1.97 15.66
N CYS A 166 -5.26 3.13 15.29
CA CYS A 166 -4.92 3.80 14.04
C CYS A 166 -3.75 4.76 14.28
N ILE A 167 -2.58 4.45 13.73
CA ILE A 167 -1.36 5.24 13.87
C ILE A 167 -1.12 6.00 12.57
N VAL A 168 -1.18 7.33 12.65
CA VAL A 168 -1.00 8.22 11.51
C VAL A 168 0.39 8.85 11.56
N PHE A 169 1.20 8.57 10.56
CA PHE A 169 2.48 9.24 10.36
C PHE A 169 2.26 10.57 9.64
N ALA A 170 2.27 11.66 10.40
CA ALA A 170 2.02 13.01 9.92
C ALA A 170 3.34 13.73 9.64
N ASN A 171 3.85 13.57 8.43
CA ASN A 171 5.05 14.28 7.96
C ASN A 171 4.73 15.44 7.01
N ARG A 172 3.45 15.67 6.72
CA ARG A 172 2.94 16.70 5.80
C ARG A 172 3.56 16.64 4.40
N ARG A 173 4.05 15.49 4.00
CA ARG A 173 4.73 15.24 2.72
C ARG A 173 4.45 13.87 2.14
N MET A 174 4.33 13.82 0.83
CA MET A 174 4.32 12.55 0.09
C MET A 174 5.77 12.05 -0.11
N GLY A 175 6.39 11.55 0.95
CA GLY A 175 7.84 11.28 1.03
C GLY A 175 8.39 10.33 -0.03
N MET A 176 7.58 9.40 -0.58
CA MET A 176 8.00 8.45 -1.61
C MET A 176 7.66 8.88 -3.05
N THR A 177 6.87 9.92 -3.22
CA THR A 177 6.30 10.31 -4.52
C THR A 177 6.50 11.79 -4.84
N GLY A 178 7.71 12.31 -4.60
CA GLY A 178 8.11 13.64 -5.02
C GLY A 178 8.02 14.74 -3.95
N GLY A 179 7.66 14.40 -2.71
CA GLY A 179 7.69 15.35 -1.60
C GLY A 179 6.59 16.41 -1.65
N HIS A 180 5.51 16.19 -2.36
CA HIS A 180 4.39 17.11 -2.43
C HIS A 180 3.81 17.38 -1.03
N PRO A 181 3.36 18.60 -0.75
CA PRO A 181 2.78 18.96 0.54
C PRO A 181 1.44 18.23 0.76
N VAL A 182 1.20 17.86 2.00
CA VAL A 182 -0.06 17.27 2.46
C VAL A 182 -0.75 18.23 3.42
N PRO A 183 -2.06 18.44 3.31
CA PRO A 183 -2.83 19.22 4.26
C PRO A 183 -2.68 18.69 5.69
N GLU A 184 -2.90 19.57 6.67
CA GLU A 184 -2.87 19.19 8.08
C GLU A 184 -3.99 18.21 8.40
N ILE A 185 -3.64 16.98 8.78
CA ILE A 185 -4.58 15.89 9.00
C ILE A 185 -5.57 16.17 10.13
N LEU A 186 -5.14 16.82 11.20
CA LEU A 186 -5.97 17.11 12.37
C LEU A 186 -7.26 17.88 12.04
N ARG A 187 -7.22 18.73 10.99
CA ARG A 187 -8.41 19.48 10.53
C ARG A 187 -9.55 18.56 10.06
N TYR A 188 -9.23 17.33 9.68
CA TYR A 188 -10.17 16.38 9.09
C TYR A 188 -10.56 15.25 10.04
N ILE A 189 -9.77 15.02 11.09
CA ILE A 189 -10.01 13.92 12.04
C ILE A 189 -10.16 14.39 13.49
N ALA A 190 -10.35 15.70 13.75
CA ALA A 190 -10.57 16.24 15.10
C ALA A 190 -11.76 15.55 15.82
N TRP A 191 -12.77 15.11 15.08
CA TRP A 191 -13.91 14.36 15.59
C TRP A 191 -13.56 13.00 16.21
N ALA A 192 -12.41 12.43 15.85
CA ALA A 192 -11.90 11.16 16.38
C ALA A 192 -11.09 11.35 17.69
N ASP A 193 -10.98 12.57 18.19
CA ASP A 193 -10.20 12.94 19.38
C ASP A 193 -8.80 12.30 19.40
N PRO A 194 -7.98 12.52 18.37
CA PRO A 194 -6.71 11.83 18.25
C PRO A 194 -5.70 12.29 19.29
N ALA A 195 -4.97 11.34 19.88
CA ALA A 195 -3.77 11.66 20.65
C ALA A 195 -2.68 12.17 19.70
N VAL A 196 -2.16 13.36 19.95
CA VAL A 196 -1.09 13.94 19.12
C VAL A 196 0.24 13.82 19.87
N CYS A 197 1.23 13.22 19.23
CA CYS A 197 2.54 12.97 19.78
C CYS A 197 3.63 13.53 18.86
N ALA A 198 4.66 14.17 19.42
CA ALA A 198 5.87 14.44 18.68
C ALA A 198 6.65 13.13 18.44
N ALA A 199 7.21 12.98 17.26
CA ALA A 199 7.88 11.74 16.85
C ALA A 199 9.15 11.43 17.69
N ASP A 200 9.75 12.44 18.30
CA ASP A 200 10.93 12.35 19.16
C ASP A 200 10.61 12.20 20.65
N ASP A 201 9.34 12.35 21.06
CA ASP A 201 8.92 12.13 22.44
C ASP A 201 8.60 10.66 22.71
N ALA A 202 9.63 9.88 23.00
CA ALA A 202 9.50 8.46 23.28
C ALA A 202 8.60 8.15 24.48
N THR A 203 8.48 9.04 25.46
CA THR A 203 7.65 8.84 26.65
C THR A 203 6.18 8.91 26.27
N THR A 204 5.77 9.99 25.62
CA THR A 204 4.39 10.16 25.15
C THR A 204 4.00 9.07 24.14
N LEU A 205 4.91 8.70 23.22
CA LEU A 205 4.70 7.60 22.30
C LEU A 205 4.44 6.27 23.01
N ARG A 206 5.19 5.95 24.07
CA ARG A 206 4.96 4.71 24.84
C ARG A 206 3.61 4.68 25.52
N HIS A 207 3.09 5.80 25.96
CA HIS A 207 1.73 5.89 26.54
C HIS A 207 0.62 5.83 25.47
N ALA A 208 0.83 6.45 24.33
CA ALA A 208 -0.18 6.53 23.28
C ALA A 208 -0.32 5.24 22.46
N LEU A 209 0.79 4.55 22.17
CA LEU A 209 0.84 3.37 21.29
C LEU A 209 0.43 2.07 22.02
N VAL A 210 -0.68 2.09 22.70
CA VAL A 210 -1.27 0.94 23.39
C VAL A 210 -2.51 0.48 22.64
N LEU A 211 -2.62 -0.83 22.43
CA LEU A 211 -3.80 -1.41 21.80
C LEU A 211 -5.02 -1.15 22.68
N PRO A 212 -6.08 -0.53 22.16
CA PRO A 212 -7.28 -0.30 22.95
C PRO A 212 -8.00 -1.64 23.23
N GLU A 213 -8.54 -1.79 24.42
CA GLU A 213 -9.38 -2.94 24.78
C GLU A 213 -10.73 -2.84 24.07
N ASP A 214 -11.32 -1.65 24.15
CA ASP A 214 -12.62 -1.33 23.56
C ASP A 214 -12.49 -0.11 22.63
N GLY A 215 -13.24 -0.15 21.54
CA GLY A 215 -13.36 0.95 20.58
C GLY A 215 -12.07 1.32 19.86
N PRO A 216 -12.14 2.31 18.99
CA PRO A 216 -10.99 2.80 18.24
C PRO A 216 -10.20 3.85 19.02
N ARG A 217 -8.90 3.88 18.75
CA ARG A 217 -7.98 4.94 19.17
C ARG A 217 -7.18 5.42 17.98
N THR A 218 -7.15 6.72 17.76
CA THR A 218 -6.30 7.35 16.74
C THR A 218 -5.13 8.06 17.40
N VAL A 219 -3.92 7.80 16.90
CA VAL A 219 -2.68 8.46 17.35
C VAL A 219 -2.05 9.12 16.14
N VAL A 220 -1.89 10.42 16.18
CA VAL A 220 -1.16 11.19 15.16
C VAL A 220 0.25 11.45 15.66
N ILE A 221 1.22 10.98 14.93
CA ILE A 221 2.64 11.19 15.24
C ILE A 221 3.19 12.22 14.28
N GLU A 222 3.51 13.40 14.80
CA GLU A 222 4.06 14.47 14.00
C GLU A 222 5.57 14.38 13.91
N GLY A 223 6.11 14.39 12.69
CA GLY A 223 7.54 14.31 12.45
C GLY A 223 7.93 14.98 11.15
N VAL A 224 9.11 15.55 11.11
CA VAL A 224 9.64 16.25 9.93
C VAL A 224 10.55 15.32 9.14
N CYS A 225 10.18 15.02 7.90
CA CYS A 225 11.03 14.25 7.00
C CYS A 225 12.32 15.02 6.66
N PRO A 226 13.43 14.30 6.43
CA PRO A 226 14.65 14.90 5.89
C PRO A 226 14.38 15.69 4.62
N GLU A 227 15.06 16.79 4.40
CA GLU A 227 14.89 17.61 3.20
C GLU A 227 15.63 17.06 1.98
N GLY A 228 15.01 17.23 0.80
CA GLY A 228 15.64 17.03 -0.51
C GLY A 228 16.14 15.61 -0.77
N GLY A 229 17.27 15.47 -1.45
CA GLY A 229 17.93 14.20 -1.79
C GLY A 229 18.51 13.42 -0.62
N ARG A 230 18.24 13.83 0.62
CA ARG A 230 18.73 13.19 1.85
C ARG A 230 17.86 12.03 2.33
N HIS A 231 16.87 11.60 1.57
CA HIS A 231 16.16 10.36 1.84
C HIS A 231 17.04 9.14 1.55
N VAL A 232 18.07 8.97 2.36
CA VAL A 232 18.99 7.85 2.27
C VAL A 232 18.36 6.67 3.02
N ALA A 233 18.03 5.62 2.30
CA ALA A 233 17.58 4.37 2.92
C ALA A 233 18.70 3.77 3.77
N MET A 234 18.34 3.13 4.88
CA MET A 234 19.27 2.32 5.65
C MET A 234 19.78 1.16 4.79
N GLU A 235 21.04 0.82 4.87
CA GLU A 235 21.55 -0.39 4.23
C GLU A 235 21.23 -1.62 5.10
N TYR A 236 20.94 -2.76 4.45
CA TYR A 236 20.65 -4.01 5.18
C TYR A 236 21.80 -4.51 6.05
N ARG A 237 23.04 -4.16 5.71
CA ARG A 237 24.22 -4.50 6.52
C ARG A 237 24.39 -3.62 7.76
N ASP A 238 23.62 -2.56 7.89
CA ASP A 238 23.59 -1.68 9.07
C ASP A 238 22.52 -2.14 10.08
N LEU A 239 21.85 -3.25 9.81
CA LEU A 239 20.76 -3.85 10.57
C LEU A 239 21.12 -5.22 11.12
#